data_9b64f232a94a3796c8e8b0ec9144b739
#
_entry.id   9b64f232a94a3796c8e8b0ec9144b739
#
_cell.length_a   1.000
_cell.length_b   1.000
_cell.length_c   1.000
_cell.angle_alpha   90.00
_cell.angle_beta   90.00
_cell.angle_gamma   90.00
#
_symmetry.space_group_name_H-M   'P 1'
#
loop_
_entity.id
_entity.type
_entity.pdbx_description
1 polymer ?
#
loop_
_entity_poly.entity_id
_entity_poly.type
_entity_poly.pdbx_seq_one_letter_code
_entity_poly.pdbx_strand_id
1 'polypeptide(L)'
;PLVAGLDPRAALRTARGELLATPFDTFEREARDELTRIVGPGGFDADRDIAAITVNRWGHGYSGGDNPLFDPPRKGPEPYEIARARFGNIAFANSDSEWAAYAHAAIDQAHRAVGELQRT
;
A
#
# COMPACT_ATOMS: atom_id res chain seq x y z
N PRO A 1 -13.53 9.53 -7.54
CA PRO A 1 -13.92 9.70 -8.93
C PRO A 1 -12.65 9.83 -9.75
N LEU A 2 -12.40 8.86 -10.65
CA LEU A 2 -11.37 8.96 -11.68
C LEU A 2 -11.70 10.16 -12.55
N VAL A 3 -10.92 11.21 -12.44
CA VAL A 3 -11.08 12.41 -13.24
C VAL A 3 -10.52 12.07 -14.63
N ALA A 4 -11.38 11.98 -15.61
CA ALA A 4 -11.00 11.77 -17.00
C ALA A 4 -9.98 12.84 -17.41
N GLY A 5 -8.81 12.43 -17.90
CA GLY A 5 -7.76 13.31 -18.41
C GLY A 5 -6.53 13.50 -17.54
N LEU A 6 -6.47 12.88 -16.34
CA LEU A 6 -5.27 12.90 -15.50
C LEU A 6 -4.46 11.61 -15.68
N ASP A 7 -3.14 11.72 -15.76
CA ASP A 7 -2.25 10.59 -15.60
C ASP A 7 -2.49 9.98 -14.19
N PRO A 8 -2.99 8.73 -14.07
CA PRO A 8 -3.33 8.14 -12.78
C PRO A 8 -2.12 8.04 -11.86
N ARG A 9 -0.93 7.84 -12.41
CA ARG A 9 0.31 7.75 -11.63
C ARG A 9 0.70 9.10 -11.03
N ALA A 10 0.50 10.18 -11.79
CA ALA A 10 0.72 11.53 -11.28
C ALA A 10 -0.31 11.87 -10.18
N ALA A 11 -1.58 11.54 -10.40
CA ALA A 11 -2.64 11.74 -9.41
C ALA A 11 -2.37 10.97 -8.11
N LEU A 12 -1.93 9.71 -8.20
CA LEU A 12 -1.59 8.89 -7.02
C LEU A 12 -0.37 9.45 -6.27
N ARG A 13 0.65 9.95 -6.99
CA ARG A 13 1.81 10.61 -6.34
C ARG A 13 1.39 11.88 -5.60
N THR A 14 0.55 12.70 -6.20
CA THR A 14 0.01 13.91 -5.57
C THR A 14 -0.80 13.57 -4.32
N ALA A 15 -1.77 12.68 -4.43
CA ALA A 15 -2.61 12.25 -3.31
C ALA A 15 -1.78 11.66 -2.15
N ARG A 16 -0.74 10.90 -2.46
CA ARG A 16 0.20 10.40 -1.45
C ARG A 16 0.97 11.51 -0.77
N GLY A 17 1.45 12.49 -1.53
CA GLY A 17 2.12 13.67 -0.99
C GLY A 17 1.20 14.46 -0.05
N GLU A 18 -0.03 14.68 -0.45
CA GLU A 18 -1.07 15.34 0.36
C GLU A 18 -1.37 14.56 1.64
N LEU A 19 -1.56 13.24 1.56
CA LEU A 19 -1.77 12.39 2.73
C LEU A 19 -0.62 12.50 3.73
N LEU A 20 0.62 12.47 3.26
CA LEU A 20 1.81 12.56 4.12
C LEU A 20 2.00 13.95 4.71
N ALA A 21 1.60 15.01 4.00
CA ALA A 21 1.69 16.38 4.44
C ALA A 21 0.54 16.82 5.36
N THR A 22 -0.57 16.08 5.38
CA THR A 22 -1.74 16.40 6.21
C THR A 22 -1.37 16.39 7.70
N PRO A 23 -1.59 17.46 8.47
CA PRO A 23 -1.30 17.51 9.89
C PRO A 23 -2.14 16.50 10.69
N PHE A 24 -1.61 16.05 11.84
CA PHE A 24 -2.32 15.13 12.72
C PHE A 24 -3.67 15.70 13.19
N ASP A 25 -3.69 16.98 13.56
CA ASP A 25 -4.90 17.67 14.05
C ASP A 25 -6.07 17.61 13.04
N THR A 26 -5.76 17.57 11.75
CA THR A 26 -6.78 17.39 10.71
C THR A 26 -7.44 16.03 10.82
N PHE A 27 -6.64 14.96 10.92
CA PHE A 27 -7.16 13.59 11.08
C PHE A 27 -7.91 13.43 12.39
N GLU A 28 -7.37 13.99 13.49
CA GLU A 28 -8.02 13.92 14.80
C GLU A 28 -9.40 14.59 14.77
N ARG A 29 -9.47 15.81 14.24
CA ARG A 29 -10.73 16.54 14.12
C ARG A 29 -11.75 15.78 13.28
N GLU A 30 -11.33 15.34 12.08
CA GLU A 30 -12.22 14.61 11.18
C GLU A 30 -12.73 13.30 11.80
N ALA A 31 -11.86 12.54 12.48
CA ALA A 31 -12.26 11.32 13.17
C ALA A 31 -13.26 11.58 14.29
N ARG A 32 -13.05 12.63 15.11
CA ARG A 32 -13.94 13.01 16.20
C ARG A 32 -15.30 13.49 15.66
N ASP A 33 -15.28 14.34 14.63
CA ASP A 33 -16.50 14.88 14.01
C ASP A 33 -17.33 13.76 13.38
N GLU A 34 -16.69 12.86 12.66
CA GLU A 34 -17.36 11.73 11.99
C GLU A 34 -17.99 10.76 13.00
N LEU A 35 -17.23 10.38 14.05
CA LEU A 35 -17.75 9.51 15.10
C LEU A 35 -18.89 10.18 15.87
N THR A 36 -18.77 11.46 16.20
CA THR A 36 -19.85 12.23 16.86
C THR A 36 -21.10 12.25 15.98
N ARG A 37 -20.94 12.44 14.67
CA ARG A 37 -22.07 12.46 13.74
C ARG A 37 -22.77 11.11 13.62
N ILE A 38 -22.01 10.01 13.59
CA ILE A 38 -22.56 8.66 13.35
C ILE A 38 -23.12 8.06 14.64
N VAL A 39 -22.37 8.11 15.73
CA VAL A 39 -22.70 7.40 16.98
C VAL A 39 -23.09 8.31 18.15
N GLY A 40 -22.93 9.64 18.01
CA GLY A 40 -23.35 10.63 18.99
C GLY A 40 -24.82 10.51 19.40
N PRO A 41 -25.78 10.30 18.47
CA PRO A 41 -27.19 10.09 18.83
C PRO A 41 -27.42 8.88 19.77
N GLY A 42 -26.48 7.93 19.83
CA GLY A 42 -26.46 6.80 20.75
C GLY A 42 -25.80 7.08 22.10
N GLY A 43 -25.40 8.32 22.37
CA GLY A 43 -24.78 8.72 23.65
C GLY A 43 -23.24 8.71 23.65
N PHE A 44 -22.62 8.53 22.50
CA PHE A 44 -21.16 8.68 22.36
C PHE A 44 -20.75 10.13 22.50
N ASP A 45 -19.66 10.36 23.25
CA ASP A 45 -19.01 11.64 23.46
C ASP A 45 -17.53 11.51 23.14
N ALA A 46 -17.09 12.23 22.10
CA ALA A 46 -15.73 12.11 21.60
C ALA A 46 -14.65 12.50 22.63
N ASP A 47 -14.94 13.43 23.53
CA ASP A 47 -13.97 13.86 24.54
C ASP A 47 -13.89 12.88 25.73
N ARG A 48 -14.98 12.20 26.02
CA ARG A 48 -15.05 11.19 27.08
C ARG A 48 -14.60 9.81 26.60
N ASP A 49 -15.01 9.42 25.40
CA ASP A 49 -14.98 8.04 24.96
C ASP A 49 -13.77 7.70 24.07
N ILE A 50 -13.07 8.72 23.52
CA ILE A 50 -11.83 8.51 22.77
C ILE A 50 -10.62 8.71 23.68
N ALA A 51 -9.96 7.62 24.04
CA ALA A 51 -8.75 7.67 24.87
C ALA A 51 -7.50 8.11 24.09
N ALA A 52 -7.39 7.69 22.82
CA ALA A 52 -6.27 8.03 21.95
C ALA A 52 -6.63 7.78 20.48
N ILE A 53 -5.95 8.49 19.59
CA ILE A 53 -6.03 8.29 18.13
C ILE A 53 -4.61 8.08 17.60
N THR A 54 -4.43 7.06 16.78
CA THR A 54 -3.20 6.85 16.02
C THR A 54 -3.49 6.89 14.53
N VAL A 55 -2.62 7.57 13.77
CA VAL A 55 -2.76 7.67 12.31
C VAL A 55 -1.55 7.03 11.64
N ASN A 56 -1.76 5.87 11.04
CA ASN A 56 -0.74 5.17 10.26
C ASN A 56 -0.83 5.62 8.81
N ARG A 57 0.22 6.30 8.33
CA ARG A 57 0.30 6.82 6.95
C ARG A 57 1.22 5.94 6.13
N TRP A 58 0.64 5.10 5.33
CA TRP A 58 1.37 4.25 4.41
C TRP A 58 1.62 5.01 3.11
N GLY A 59 2.87 5.31 2.81
CA GLY A 59 3.26 6.00 1.58
C GLY A 59 3.01 5.18 0.31
N HIS A 60 3.00 3.85 0.44
CA HIS A 60 2.64 2.89 -0.61
C HIS A 60 1.67 1.87 -0.04
N GLY A 61 0.70 1.48 -0.87
CA GLY A 61 -0.18 0.36 -0.57
C GLY A 61 0.48 -0.97 -0.94
N TYR A 62 -0.33 -1.94 -1.25
CA TYR A 62 0.13 -3.24 -1.73
C TYR A 62 0.77 -3.12 -3.11
N SER A 63 1.74 -4.01 -3.39
CA SER A 63 2.17 -4.21 -4.77
C SER A 63 1.01 -4.72 -5.62
N GLY A 64 0.89 -4.22 -6.79
CA GLY A 64 -0.13 -4.62 -7.75
C GLY A 64 0.47 -4.88 -9.11
N GLY A 65 -0.17 -5.74 -9.87
CA GLY A 65 0.17 -5.98 -11.27
C GLY A 65 -0.10 -4.76 -12.15
N ASP A 66 0.07 -4.95 -13.45
CA ASP A 66 -0.23 -3.93 -14.44
C ASP A 66 -1.70 -3.53 -14.43
N ASN A 67 -1.93 -2.26 -14.66
CA ASN A 67 -3.26 -1.76 -14.97
C ASN A 67 -3.43 -1.72 -16.50
N PRO A 68 -4.19 -2.64 -17.10
CA PRO A 68 -4.30 -2.74 -18.56
C PRO A 68 -4.97 -1.52 -19.23
N LEU A 69 -5.57 -0.64 -18.43
CA LEU A 69 -6.17 0.60 -18.93
C LEU A 69 -5.14 1.72 -19.11
N PHE A 70 -4.03 1.67 -18.38
CA PHE A 70 -3.07 2.78 -18.30
C PHE A 70 -1.62 2.37 -18.53
N ASP A 71 -1.31 1.09 -18.34
CA ASP A 71 0.05 0.61 -18.53
C ASP A 71 0.20 0.06 -19.95
N PRO A 72 1.20 0.52 -20.71
CA PRO A 72 1.43 0.01 -22.06
C PRO A 72 1.88 -1.46 -22.00
N PRO A 73 1.57 -2.25 -23.02
CA PRO A 73 2.08 -3.61 -23.14
C PRO A 73 3.61 -3.63 -23.02
N ARG A 74 4.15 -4.50 -22.18
CA ARG A 74 5.59 -4.62 -21.97
C ARG A 74 6.22 -5.55 -23.00
N LYS A 75 7.48 -5.26 -23.27
CA LYS A 75 8.36 -6.17 -24.02
C LYS A 75 9.48 -6.60 -23.08
N GLY A 76 9.62 -7.89 -22.83
CA GLY A 76 10.66 -8.44 -21.95
C GLY A 76 10.11 -8.96 -20.62
N PRO A 77 11.00 -9.29 -19.67
CA PRO A 77 10.60 -9.84 -18.37
C PRO A 77 9.79 -8.82 -17.55
N GLU A 78 8.93 -9.33 -16.71
CA GLU A 78 8.14 -8.52 -15.80
C GLU A 78 9.02 -7.83 -14.74
N PRO A 79 8.68 -6.63 -14.28
CA PRO A 79 9.48 -5.92 -13.28
C PRO A 79 9.70 -6.70 -12.00
N TYR A 80 8.74 -7.51 -11.56
CA TYR A 80 8.89 -8.37 -10.39
C TYR A 80 9.89 -9.50 -10.64
N GLU A 81 10.01 -10.00 -11.88
CA GLU A 81 11.01 -11.01 -12.25
C GLU A 81 12.42 -10.43 -12.20
N ILE A 82 12.59 -9.18 -12.66
CA ILE A 82 13.85 -8.45 -12.58
C ILE A 82 14.19 -8.13 -11.12
N ALA A 83 13.21 -7.61 -10.37
CA ALA A 83 13.42 -7.17 -9.00
C ALA A 83 13.72 -8.33 -8.03
N ARG A 84 13.16 -9.52 -8.26
CA ARG A 84 13.42 -10.71 -7.45
C ARG A 84 14.67 -11.50 -7.86
N ALA A 85 15.32 -11.12 -8.95
CA ALA A 85 16.49 -11.82 -9.43
C ALA A 85 17.59 -11.84 -8.36
N ARG A 86 18.18 -13.01 -8.14
CA ARG A 86 19.24 -13.21 -7.14
C ARG A 86 20.46 -12.34 -7.47
N PHE A 87 21.04 -11.72 -6.46
CA PHE A 87 22.30 -10.98 -6.56
C PHE A 87 23.36 -11.63 -5.66
N GLY A 88 24.25 -12.41 -6.24
CA GLY A 88 25.26 -13.17 -5.48
C GLY A 88 24.59 -14.09 -4.44
N ASN A 89 24.88 -13.87 -3.16
CA ASN A 89 24.28 -14.60 -2.03
C ASN A 89 23.08 -13.86 -1.39
N ILE A 90 22.48 -12.94 -2.13
CA ILE A 90 21.29 -12.21 -1.68
C ILE A 90 20.12 -12.65 -2.53
N ALA A 91 19.04 -13.13 -1.90
CA ALA A 91 17.77 -13.43 -2.53
C ALA A 91 16.66 -12.58 -1.91
N PHE A 92 15.67 -12.22 -2.70
CA PHE A 92 14.55 -11.38 -2.28
C PHE A 92 13.30 -12.24 -2.09
N ALA A 93 12.60 -12.03 -0.97
CA ALA A 93 11.39 -12.78 -0.64
C ALA A 93 10.37 -11.88 0.01
N ASN A 94 9.28 -11.63 -0.66
CA ASN A 94 8.06 -10.99 -0.13
C ASN A 94 6.95 -11.10 -1.18
N SER A 95 5.75 -10.65 -0.86
CA SER A 95 4.63 -10.65 -1.80
C SER A 95 4.86 -9.77 -3.04
N ASP A 96 5.66 -8.70 -2.90
CA ASP A 96 6.03 -7.81 -4.02
C ASP A 96 6.88 -8.53 -5.07
N SER A 97 7.61 -9.57 -4.65
CA SER A 97 8.40 -10.42 -5.57
C SER A 97 7.53 -11.25 -6.54
N GLU A 98 6.22 -11.21 -6.39
CA GLU A 98 5.24 -11.87 -7.27
C GLU A 98 4.14 -10.92 -7.75
N TRP A 99 4.16 -9.65 -7.31
CA TRP A 99 3.09 -8.69 -7.56
C TRP A 99 1.71 -9.14 -7.07
N ALA A 100 1.68 -9.97 -6.04
CA ALA A 100 0.46 -10.52 -5.46
C ALA A 100 0.39 -10.15 -3.97
N ALA A 101 -0.52 -9.28 -3.59
CA ALA A 101 -0.66 -8.76 -2.23
C ALA A 101 -1.33 -9.76 -1.27
N TYR A 102 -0.83 -10.99 -1.22
CA TYR A 102 -1.38 -12.08 -0.42
C TYR A 102 -0.33 -12.79 0.42
N ALA A 103 -0.74 -13.30 1.57
CA ALA A 103 0.15 -14.02 2.48
C ALA A 103 0.76 -15.29 1.84
N HIS A 104 -0.02 -16.04 1.06
CA HIS A 104 0.50 -17.21 0.35
C HIS A 104 1.60 -16.84 -0.65
N ALA A 105 1.45 -15.74 -1.40
CA ALA A 105 2.48 -15.26 -2.30
C ALA A 105 3.80 -14.96 -1.56
N ALA A 106 3.72 -14.33 -0.38
CA ALA A 106 4.91 -14.09 0.44
C ALA A 106 5.59 -15.38 0.89
N ILE A 107 4.81 -16.41 1.25
CA ILE A 107 5.31 -17.74 1.64
C ILE A 107 5.98 -18.43 0.45
N ASP A 108 5.35 -18.44 -0.71
CA ASP A 108 5.89 -19.07 -1.93
C ASP A 108 7.19 -18.39 -2.37
N GLN A 109 7.26 -17.07 -2.29
CA GLN A 109 8.49 -16.33 -2.58
C GLN A 109 9.60 -16.59 -1.54
N ALA A 110 9.26 -16.84 -0.28
CA ALA A 110 10.22 -17.24 0.74
C ALA A 110 10.81 -18.63 0.41
N HIS A 111 9.98 -19.60 0.05
CA HIS A 111 10.45 -20.92 -0.40
C HIS A 111 11.35 -20.83 -1.63
N ARG A 112 10.98 -20.03 -2.63
CA ARG A 112 11.81 -19.79 -3.81
C ARG A 112 13.17 -19.22 -3.42
N ALA A 113 13.21 -18.17 -2.61
CA ALA A 113 14.44 -17.49 -2.22
C ALA A 113 15.39 -18.41 -1.44
N VAL A 114 14.87 -19.22 -0.52
CA VAL A 114 15.67 -20.24 0.20
C VAL A 114 16.23 -21.27 -0.78
N GLY A 115 15.40 -21.79 -1.69
CA GLY A 115 15.83 -22.75 -2.70
C GLY A 115 16.90 -22.19 -3.66
N GLU A 116 16.86 -20.90 -3.97
CA GLU A 116 17.90 -20.24 -4.77
C GLU A 116 19.25 -20.16 -4.04
N LEU A 117 19.24 -19.90 -2.73
CA LEU A 117 20.45 -19.82 -1.92
C LEU A 117 21.08 -21.19 -1.65
N GLN A 118 20.29 -22.25 -1.63
CA GLN A 118 20.77 -23.62 -1.43
C GLN A 118 21.41 -24.24 -2.69
N ARG A 119 21.15 -23.69 -3.87
CA ARG A 119 21.72 -24.15 -5.15
C ARG A 119 23.01 -23.40 -5.52
N THR A 120 23.95 -23.38 -4.64
CA THR A 120 25.30 -22.82 -4.87
C THR A 120 26.27 -23.91 -5.24
#